data_d2ab635d0fc9d1b6ab0a20cafea6d1ea
#
_entry.id   d2ab635d0fc9d1b6ab0a20cafea6d1ea
#
_cell.length_a   1.000
_cell.length_b   1.000
_cell.length_c   1.000
_cell.angle_alpha   90.00
_cell.angle_beta   90.00
_cell.angle_gamma   90.00
#
_symmetry.space_group_name_H-M   'P 1'
#
loop_
_entity.id
_entity.type
_entity.pdbx_description
1 polymer ?
#
loop_
_entity_poly.entity_id
_entity_poly.type
_entity_poly.pdbx_seq_one_letter_code
_entity_poly.pdbx_strand_id
1 'polypeptide(L)'
;DSAPMIAVTGQVPVAMIGRDAFQESDIIGMANPVVKYAFQPRLPEEVPEAVKKGFYIAQTGRPGPVLLDIPKDVQQNEAPMDFPDEFKIQGYHPWNDPDIASVEKAIDMLLNSEKPIILAGGGTIISSAFAELQSIAETLMLPVVTTFKGKGAFPENHPLSLGPIGMHGHAEANKMMTEADCVLAIGTRFSDRSVGTFEAFEKRLKIIHMDVDPAEIGKNQTTSVAVVGDVRASLRVMVKLLLQRAVKKTEDSLWLK
;
A
#
# COMPACT_ATOMS: atom_id res chain seq x y z
N ASP A 1 5.75 -2.44 7.55
CA ASP A 1 6.29 -1.61 6.46
C ASP A 1 5.97 -2.17 5.06
N SER A 2 5.05 -3.14 4.99
CA SER A 2 4.64 -3.77 3.72
C SER A 2 5.81 -4.38 2.93
N ALA A 3 6.79 -4.98 3.63
CA ALA A 3 7.90 -5.69 3.01
C ALA A 3 7.48 -7.14 2.70
N PRO A 4 7.55 -7.57 1.44
CA PRO A 4 7.31 -8.98 1.12
C PRO A 4 8.46 -9.84 1.67
N MET A 5 8.13 -10.83 2.48
CA MET A 5 9.11 -11.71 3.11
C MET A 5 8.52 -13.12 3.25
N ILE A 6 9.35 -14.12 3.05
CA ILE A 6 9.04 -15.51 3.40
C ILE A 6 9.92 -15.90 4.57
N ALA A 7 9.28 -16.20 5.71
CA ALA A 7 9.95 -16.82 6.85
C ALA A 7 9.76 -18.34 6.78
N VAL A 8 10.84 -19.08 6.86
CA VAL A 8 10.80 -20.55 6.88
C VAL A 8 11.28 -21.04 8.24
N THR A 9 10.45 -21.82 8.92
CA THR A 9 10.74 -22.41 10.23
C THR A 9 10.68 -23.93 10.17
N GLY A 10 11.40 -24.58 11.07
CA GLY A 10 11.32 -26.02 11.27
C GLY A 10 10.38 -26.34 12.42
N GLN A 11 9.70 -27.49 12.31
CA GLN A 11 8.78 -28.01 13.33
C GLN A 11 9.11 -29.45 13.67
N VAL A 12 8.64 -29.94 14.81
CA VAL A 12 8.69 -31.35 15.17
C VAL A 12 7.98 -32.21 14.12
N PRO A 13 8.24 -33.53 14.02
CA PRO A 13 7.51 -34.41 13.09
C PRO A 13 5.99 -34.25 13.22
N VAL A 14 5.27 -34.39 12.10
CA VAL A 14 3.80 -34.22 12.03
C VAL A 14 3.07 -34.99 13.13
N ALA A 15 3.48 -36.24 13.42
CA ALA A 15 2.86 -37.06 14.44
C ALA A 15 3.05 -36.55 15.87
N MET A 16 3.98 -35.62 16.10
CA MET A 16 4.30 -35.06 17.41
C MET A 16 3.68 -33.72 17.67
N ILE A 17 3.15 -33.07 16.64
CA ILE A 17 2.51 -31.73 16.74
C ILE A 17 1.29 -31.79 17.67
N GLY A 18 1.23 -30.89 18.64
CA GLY A 18 0.16 -30.81 19.65
C GLY A 18 0.29 -31.80 20.80
N ARG A 19 1.51 -32.34 21.03
CA ARG A 19 1.78 -33.32 22.10
C ARG A 19 2.82 -32.84 23.12
N ASP A 20 3.13 -31.54 23.13
CA ASP A 20 4.19 -30.99 24.00
C ASP A 20 5.54 -31.67 23.81
N ALA A 21 5.88 -32.01 22.57
CA ALA A 21 7.13 -32.66 22.24
C ALA A 21 8.32 -31.74 22.51
N PHE A 22 9.50 -32.32 22.76
CA PHE A 22 10.71 -31.53 22.96
C PHE A 22 10.99 -30.61 21.76
N GLN A 23 11.16 -29.32 22.02
CA GLN A 23 11.32 -28.23 21.03
C GLN A 23 10.09 -27.98 20.13
N GLU A 24 8.93 -28.48 20.47
CA GLU A 24 7.70 -28.06 19.84
C GLU A 24 7.38 -26.62 20.20
N SER A 25 6.91 -25.84 19.22
CA SER A 25 6.48 -24.46 19.40
C SER A 25 5.30 -24.16 18.48
N ASP A 26 4.26 -23.49 19.00
CA ASP A 26 3.18 -22.99 18.14
C ASP A 26 3.64 -21.71 17.44
N ILE A 27 4.55 -21.86 16.48
CA ILE A 27 5.10 -20.74 15.73
C ILE A 27 4.03 -20.04 14.86
N ILE A 28 3.03 -20.78 14.39
CA ILE A 28 1.91 -20.22 13.63
C ILE A 28 1.08 -19.30 14.51
N GLY A 29 0.69 -19.75 15.69
CA GLY A 29 -0.04 -18.94 16.66
C GLY A 29 0.72 -17.67 17.06
N MET A 30 2.03 -17.79 17.29
CA MET A 30 2.88 -16.63 17.59
C MET A 30 3.04 -15.67 16.42
N ALA A 31 3.09 -16.16 15.19
CA ALA A 31 3.29 -15.33 14.00
C ALA A 31 2.00 -14.70 13.44
N ASN A 32 0.83 -15.29 13.68
CA ASN A 32 -0.44 -14.85 13.13
C ASN A 32 -0.71 -13.34 13.19
N PRO A 33 -0.41 -12.62 14.28
CA PRO A 33 -0.65 -11.17 14.34
C PRO A 33 0.22 -10.34 13.39
N VAL A 34 1.31 -10.90 12.85
CA VAL A 34 2.31 -10.15 12.07
C VAL A 34 2.54 -10.67 10.66
N VAL A 35 1.93 -11.82 10.28
CA VAL A 35 2.03 -12.38 8.93
C VAL A 35 0.72 -12.24 8.16
N LYS A 36 0.80 -12.20 6.85
CA LYS A 36 -0.39 -12.25 5.97
C LYS A 36 -1.03 -13.63 5.95
N TYR A 37 -0.18 -14.64 5.98
CA TYR A 37 -0.59 -16.05 5.98
C TYR A 37 0.51 -16.94 6.55
N ALA A 38 0.11 -18.09 7.06
CA ALA A 38 1.03 -19.14 7.52
C ALA A 38 0.62 -20.49 6.90
N PHE A 39 1.60 -21.23 6.39
CA PHE A 39 1.43 -22.57 5.86
C PHE A 39 2.20 -23.57 6.72
N GLN A 40 1.59 -24.72 7.00
CA GLN A 40 2.24 -25.87 7.63
C GLN A 40 1.91 -27.11 6.80
N PRO A 41 2.71 -27.40 5.75
CA PRO A 41 2.52 -28.62 4.96
C PRO A 41 2.73 -29.86 5.85
N ARG A 42 1.90 -30.86 5.70
CA ARG A 42 1.96 -32.12 6.45
C ARG A 42 2.48 -33.28 5.63
N LEU A 43 2.55 -33.09 4.33
CA LEU A 43 3.10 -34.02 3.36
C LEU A 43 4.18 -33.33 2.52
N PRO A 44 5.24 -34.05 2.11
CA PRO A 44 6.29 -33.46 1.26
C PRO A 44 5.75 -32.89 -0.06
N GLU A 45 4.72 -33.51 -0.63
CA GLU A 45 4.07 -33.12 -1.88
C GLU A 45 3.37 -31.75 -1.78
N GLU A 46 3.03 -31.31 -0.58
CA GLU A 46 2.36 -30.01 -0.35
C GLU A 46 3.36 -28.83 -0.34
N VAL A 47 4.66 -29.10 -0.16
CA VAL A 47 5.68 -28.06 -0.02
C VAL A 47 5.80 -27.17 -1.28
N PRO A 48 5.86 -27.71 -2.52
CA PRO A 48 5.96 -26.90 -3.71
C PRO A 48 4.79 -25.90 -3.86
N GLU A 49 3.58 -26.35 -3.61
CA GLU A 49 2.38 -25.49 -3.66
C GLU A 49 2.39 -24.44 -2.54
N ALA A 50 2.76 -24.82 -1.31
CA ALA A 50 2.85 -23.89 -0.18
C ALA A 50 3.88 -22.78 -0.44
N VAL A 51 5.04 -23.12 -1.02
CA VAL A 51 6.06 -22.15 -1.41
C VAL A 51 5.51 -21.19 -2.47
N LYS A 52 4.91 -21.73 -3.55
CA LYS A 52 4.34 -20.90 -4.63
C LYS A 52 3.26 -19.96 -4.12
N LYS A 53 2.33 -20.45 -3.31
CA LYS A 53 1.30 -19.63 -2.64
C LYS A 53 1.92 -18.59 -1.72
N GLY A 54 2.95 -18.97 -0.97
CA GLY A 54 3.66 -18.08 -0.06
C GLY A 54 4.24 -16.86 -0.81
N PHE A 55 4.96 -17.07 -1.90
CA PHE A 55 5.48 -15.99 -2.74
C PHE A 55 4.37 -15.11 -3.32
N TYR A 56 3.31 -15.72 -3.81
CA TYR A 56 2.17 -15.00 -4.37
C TYR A 56 1.50 -14.10 -3.33
N ILE A 57 1.16 -14.63 -2.14
CA ILE A 57 0.53 -13.85 -1.08
C ILE A 57 1.45 -12.74 -0.56
N ALA A 58 2.75 -13.03 -0.41
CA ALA A 58 3.69 -12.04 0.10
C ALA A 58 3.78 -10.79 -0.78
N GLN A 59 3.65 -10.93 -2.09
CA GLN A 59 3.86 -9.86 -3.07
C GLN A 59 2.58 -9.17 -3.56
N THR A 60 1.42 -9.82 -3.47
CA THR A 60 0.16 -9.32 -4.05
C THR A 60 -0.70 -8.58 -3.02
N GLY A 61 -1.60 -7.72 -3.50
CA GLY A 61 -2.34 -6.81 -2.64
C GLY A 61 -1.39 -5.89 -1.87
N ARG A 62 -1.65 -5.65 -0.59
CA ARG A 62 -0.65 -5.02 0.27
C ARG A 62 0.45 -6.05 0.58
N PRO A 63 1.72 -5.83 0.17
CA PRO A 63 2.79 -6.77 0.46
C PRO A 63 3.03 -6.97 1.97
N GLY A 64 3.49 -8.17 2.33
CA GLY A 64 3.76 -8.47 3.74
C GLY A 64 4.35 -9.87 3.93
N PRO A 65 4.74 -10.22 5.17
CA PRO A 65 5.39 -11.49 5.47
C PRO A 65 4.42 -12.67 5.39
N VAL A 66 4.97 -13.82 5.01
CA VAL A 66 4.33 -15.14 5.03
C VAL A 66 5.24 -16.12 5.76
N LEU A 67 4.67 -17.01 6.56
CA LEU A 67 5.37 -18.06 7.27
C LEU A 67 5.17 -19.41 6.59
N LEU A 68 6.24 -20.17 6.43
CA LEU A 68 6.24 -21.59 6.06
C LEU A 68 6.86 -22.38 7.20
N ASP A 69 6.03 -23.08 7.96
CA ASP A 69 6.48 -23.93 9.08
C ASP A 69 6.51 -25.38 8.62
N ILE A 70 7.73 -25.93 8.41
CA ILE A 70 7.92 -27.21 7.74
C ILE A 70 8.37 -28.28 8.75
N PRO A 71 7.52 -29.31 9.03
CA PRO A 71 7.85 -30.40 9.93
C PRO A 71 9.07 -31.20 9.48
N LYS A 72 9.80 -31.75 10.45
CA LYS A 72 11.05 -32.46 10.23
C LYS A 72 10.92 -33.62 9.25
N ASP A 73 9.89 -34.46 9.42
CA ASP A 73 9.61 -35.60 8.55
C ASP A 73 9.24 -35.18 7.14
N VAL A 74 8.52 -34.08 6.98
CA VAL A 74 8.22 -33.46 5.67
C VAL A 74 9.49 -33.02 4.95
N GLN A 75 10.49 -32.51 5.70
CA GLN A 75 11.78 -32.11 5.11
C GLN A 75 12.67 -33.31 4.75
N GLN A 76 12.49 -34.46 5.40
CA GLN A 76 13.35 -35.65 5.24
C GLN A 76 12.80 -36.65 4.22
N ASN A 77 11.49 -36.66 4.02
CA ASN A 77 10.85 -37.61 3.12
C ASN A 77 10.95 -37.11 1.66
N GLU A 78 10.94 -38.08 0.76
CA GLU A 78 11.02 -37.84 -0.68
C GLU A 78 9.61 -37.70 -1.27
N ALA A 79 9.44 -36.80 -2.26
CA ALA A 79 8.25 -36.62 -3.02
C ALA A 79 8.58 -36.23 -4.46
N PRO A 80 7.68 -36.46 -5.44
CA PRO A 80 7.82 -35.89 -6.75
C PRO A 80 7.89 -34.36 -6.66
N MET A 81 8.87 -33.75 -7.34
CA MET A 81 8.99 -32.29 -7.38
C MET A 81 8.07 -31.76 -8.46
N ASP A 82 6.81 -31.63 -8.12
CA ASP A 82 5.76 -31.09 -8.99
C ASP A 82 5.34 -29.71 -8.50
N PHE A 83 5.60 -28.69 -9.32
CA PHE A 83 5.17 -27.32 -9.05
C PHE A 83 3.91 -27.03 -9.85
N PRO A 84 2.73 -26.89 -9.21
CA PRO A 84 1.50 -26.65 -9.94
C PRO A 84 1.59 -25.34 -10.73
N ASP A 85 1.24 -25.38 -12.02
CA ASP A 85 1.22 -24.17 -12.87
C ASP A 85 0.15 -23.18 -12.41
N GLU A 86 -1.00 -23.68 -12.02
CA GLU A 86 -2.13 -22.93 -11.52
C GLU A 86 -2.46 -23.35 -10.07
N PHE A 87 -2.83 -22.38 -9.25
CA PHE A 87 -3.37 -22.62 -7.91
C PHE A 87 -4.44 -21.57 -7.58
N LYS A 88 -5.38 -21.96 -6.72
CA LYS A 88 -6.40 -21.05 -6.19
C LYS A 88 -6.22 -20.91 -4.69
N ILE A 89 -6.34 -19.67 -4.22
CA ILE A 89 -6.39 -19.39 -2.79
C ILE A 89 -7.80 -18.90 -2.50
N GLN A 90 -8.56 -19.72 -1.78
CA GLN A 90 -9.95 -19.42 -1.48
C GLN A 90 -10.06 -18.11 -0.66
N GLY A 91 -10.92 -17.21 -1.09
CA GLY A 91 -11.16 -15.93 -0.41
C GLY A 91 -10.05 -14.90 -0.56
N TYR A 92 -8.98 -15.17 -1.33
CA TYR A 92 -7.92 -14.21 -1.57
C TYR A 92 -8.04 -13.57 -2.95
N HIS A 93 -8.40 -12.28 -2.95
CA HIS A 93 -8.59 -11.47 -4.16
C HIS A 93 -7.73 -10.20 -4.08
N PRO A 94 -6.43 -10.28 -4.43
CA PRO A 94 -5.47 -9.20 -4.22
C PRO A 94 -5.62 -8.01 -5.18
N TRP A 95 -6.34 -8.17 -6.28
CA TRP A 95 -6.50 -7.15 -7.30
C TRP A 95 -7.89 -6.52 -7.19
N ASN A 96 -7.92 -5.32 -6.67
CA ASN A 96 -9.14 -4.53 -6.62
C ASN A 96 -8.99 -3.37 -7.60
N ASP A 97 -9.76 -3.42 -8.71
CA ASP A 97 -9.98 -2.22 -9.51
C ASP A 97 -10.74 -1.20 -8.66
N PRO A 98 -10.42 0.09 -8.78
CA PRO A 98 -11.10 1.10 -8.01
C PRO A 98 -12.56 1.23 -8.45
N ASP A 99 -13.43 1.59 -7.52
CA ASP A 99 -14.76 2.06 -7.87
C ASP A 99 -14.67 3.40 -8.64
N ILE A 100 -15.19 3.41 -9.86
CA ILE A 100 -15.13 4.58 -10.76
C ILE A 100 -15.82 5.80 -10.13
N ALA A 101 -16.95 5.61 -9.47
CA ALA A 101 -17.69 6.71 -8.84
C ALA A 101 -16.88 7.35 -7.69
N SER A 102 -16.08 6.57 -6.96
CA SER A 102 -15.17 7.08 -5.94
C SER A 102 -14.04 7.90 -6.55
N VAL A 103 -13.48 7.48 -7.69
CA VAL A 103 -12.45 8.25 -8.40
C VAL A 103 -13.04 9.54 -8.97
N GLU A 104 -14.27 9.53 -9.50
CA GLU A 104 -14.96 10.73 -9.96
C GLU A 104 -15.18 11.74 -8.84
N LYS A 105 -15.62 11.29 -7.66
CA LYS A 105 -15.76 12.15 -6.47
C LYS A 105 -14.43 12.73 -6.03
N ALA A 106 -13.35 11.94 -6.13
CA ALA A 106 -12.00 12.43 -5.83
C ALA A 106 -11.58 13.57 -6.78
N ILE A 107 -11.82 13.40 -8.08
CA ILE A 107 -11.56 14.46 -9.08
C ILE A 107 -12.38 15.71 -8.78
N ASP A 108 -13.68 15.55 -8.54
CA ASP A 108 -14.56 16.68 -8.26
C ASP A 108 -14.12 17.45 -7.01
N MET A 109 -13.69 16.74 -5.97
CA MET A 109 -13.17 17.35 -4.75
C MET A 109 -11.89 18.15 -5.00
N LEU A 110 -10.94 17.58 -5.76
CA LEU A 110 -9.70 18.28 -6.14
C LEU A 110 -9.96 19.54 -6.96
N LEU A 111 -10.88 19.47 -7.94
CA LEU A 111 -11.22 20.60 -8.80
C LEU A 111 -11.92 21.73 -8.05
N ASN A 112 -12.68 21.42 -7.01
CA ASN A 112 -13.41 22.39 -6.18
C ASN A 112 -12.62 22.85 -4.95
N SER A 113 -11.34 22.50 -4.84
CA SER A 113 -10.46 22.93 -3.75
C SER A 113 -9.58 24.11 -4.18
N GLU A 114 -9.28 25.00 -3.23
CA GLU A 114 -8.46 26.20 -3.49
C GLU A 114 -6.97 25.87 -3.37
N LYS A 115 -6.62 25.01 -2.43
CA LYS A 115 -5.23 24.66 -2.09
C LYS A 115 -5.00 23.12 -2.05
N PRO A 116 -5.29 22.42 -3.16
CA PRO A 116 -5.10 20.97 -3.20
C PRO A 116 -3.62 20.60 -3.30
N ILE A 117 -3.24 19.50 -2.62
CA ILE A 117 -1.88 18.95 -2.61
C ILE A 117 -1.90 17.44 -2.76
N ILE A 118 -0.86 16.86 -3.33
CA ILE A 118 -0.67 15.41 -3.39
C ILE A 118 0.32 14.97 -2.30
N LEU A 119 -0.05 13.96 -1.51
CA LEU A 119 0.83 13.26 -0.59
C LEU A 119 1.09 11.85 -1.12
N ALA A 120 2.27 11.64 -1.70
CA ALA A 120 2.68 10.34 -2.21
C ALA A 120 3.39 9.50 -1.13
N GLY A 121 2.82 8.35 -0.80
CA GLY A 121 3.37 7.39 0.16
C GLY A 121 4.10 6.22 -0.49
N GLY A 122 4.53 5.27 0.33
CA GLY A 122 5.26 4.06 -0.11
C GLY A 122 4.45 3.17 -1.04
N GLY A 123 3.11 3.19 -0.96
CA GLY A 123 2.23 2.46 -1.86
C GLY A 123 2.38 2.88 -3.33
N THR A 124 2.70 4.16 -3.58
CA THR A 124 2.99 4.66 -4.94
C THR A 124 4.20 3.98 -5.55
N ILE A 125 5.24 3.74 -4.75
CA ILE A 125 6.46 3.04 -5.19
C ILE A 125 6.19 1.56 -5.39
N ILE A 126 5.50 0.93 -4.43
CA ILE A 126 5.16 -0.50 -4.49
C ILE A 126 4.35 -0.83 -5.75
N SER A 127 3.38 0.01 -6.11
CA SER A 127 2.57 -0.18 -7.32
C SER A 127 3.22 0.36 -8.59
N SER A 128 4.43 0.96 -8.51
CA SER A 128 5.15 1.58 -9.64
C SER A 128 4.30 2.62 -10.41
N ALA A 129 3.54 3.44 -9.68
CA ALA A 129 2.57 4.38 -10.23
C ALA A 129 3.17 5.76 -10.57
N PHE A 130 4.44 5.80 -11.00
CA PHE A 130 5.22 7.04 -11.17
C PHE A 130 4.68 7.93 -12.30
N ALA A 131 4.45 7.35 -13.48
CA ALA A 131 3.98 8.08 -14.65
C ALA A 131 2.56 8.62 -14.48
N GLU A 132 1.70 7.83 -13.86
CA GLU A 132 0.32 8.20 -13.58
C GLU A 132 0.27 9.35 -12.55
N LEU A 133 1.09 9.28 -11.49
CA LEU A 133 1.22 10.36 -10.50
C LEU A 133 1.70 11.65 -11.16
N GLN A 134 2.75 11.59 -11.98
CA GLN A 134 3.29 12.75 -12.68
C GLN A 134 2.25 13.37 -13.60
N SER A 135 1.55 12.56 -14.39
CA SER A 135 0.49 13.03 -15.29
C SER A 135 -0.63 13.79 -14.55
N ILE A 136 -1.04 13.30 -13.38
CA ILE A 136 -2.08 13.97 -12.57
C ILE A 136 -1.55 15.28 -12.00
N ALA A 137 -0.33 15.27 -11.42
CA ALA A 137 0.29 16.46 -10.86
C ALA A 137 0.42 17.57 -11.90
N GLU A 138 0.90 17.24 -13.11
CA GLU A 138 1.05 18.20 -14.21
C GLU A 138 -0.30 18.66 -14.77
N THR A 139 -1.26 17.75 -14.97
CA THR A 139 -2.59 18.11 -15.52
C THR A 139 -3.34 19.06 -14.60
N LEU A 140 -3.26 18.83 -13.29
CA LEU A 140 -3.98 19.62 -12.30
C LEU A 140 -3.12 20.71 -11.65
N MET A 141 -1.83 20.83 -12.03
CA MET A 141 -0.86 21.75 -11.45
C MET A 141 -0.84 21.63 -9.91
N LEU A 142 -0.68 20.39 -9.40
CA LEU A 142 -0.69 20.11 -7.97
C LEU A 142 0.74 19.98 -7.43
N PRO A 143 1.09 20.68 -6.33
CA PRO A 143 2.32 20.41 -5.63
C PRO A 143 2.32 18.98 -5.05
N VAL A 144 3.49 18.35 -5.06
CA VAL A 144 3.67 16.98 -4.60
C VAL A 144 4.63 16.97 -3.41
N VAL A 145 4.14 16.42 -2.30
CA VAL A 145 4.95 16.08 -1.14
C VAL A 145 5.01 14.56 -0.99
N THR A 146 6.05 14.07 -0.35
CA THR A 146 6.23 12.62 -0.16
C THR A 146 6.32 12.28 1.32
N THR A 147 5.91 11.07 1.68
CA THR A 147 6.36 10.50 2.96
C THR A 147 7.81 10.02 2.82
N PHE A 148 8.48 9.69 3.93
CA PHE A 148 9.81 9.10 3.90
C PHE A 148 9.86 7.84 3.01
N LYS A 149 8.86 6.97 3.09
CA LYS A 149 8.74 5.77 2.24
C LYS A 149 8.29 6.07 0.80
N GLY A 150 7.74 7.24 0.57
CA GLY A 150 7.33 7.72 -0.76
C GLY A 150 8.43 8.49 -1.50
N LYS A 151 9.59 8.72 -0.87
CA LYS A 151 10.72 9.39 -1.52
C LYS A 151 11.14 8.64 -2.79
N GLY A 152 11.24 9.37 -3.92
CA GLY A 152 11.47 8.80 -5.24
C GLY A 152 10.20 8.43 -6.03
N ALA A 153 8.99 8.59 -5.44
CA ALA A 153 7.73 8.41 -6.17
C ALA A 153 7.48 9.50 -7.22
N PHE A 154 8.09 10.66 -7.03
CA PHE A 154 8.00 11.82 -7.92
C PHE A 154 9.40 12.41 -8.14
N PRO A 155 9.75 12.90 -9.34
CA PRO A 155 11.08 13.47 -9.60
C PRO A 155 11.36 14.67 -8.69
N GLU A 156 12.45 14.62 -7.91
CA GLU A 156 12.77 15.67 -6.93
C GLU A 156 13.17 17.00 -7.59
N ASN A 157 13.63 16.98 -8.84
CA ASN A 157 13.96 18.18 -9.63
C ASN A 157 12.77 18.76 -10.40
N HIS A 158 11.57 18.20 -10.25
CA HIS A 158 10.37 18.71 -10.90
C HIS A 158 9.85 19.98 -10.21
N PRO A 159 9.38 21.01 -10.93
CA PRO A 159 8.90 22.28 -10.33
C PRO A 159 7.77 22.11 -9.30
N LEU A 160 6.95 21.06 -9.44
CA LEU A 160 5.88 20.73 -8.50
C LEU A 160 6.35 19.91 -7.28
N SER A 161 7.62 19.51 -7.22
CA SER A 161 8.14 18.71 -6.12
C SER A 161 8.55 19.59 -4.94
N LEU A 162 7.95 19.33 -3.77
CA LEU A 162 8.29 19.98 -2.50
C LEU A 162 9.16 19.10 -1.59
N GLY A 163 9.34 17.83 -1.96
CA GLY A 163 10.11 16.88 -1.18
C GLY A 163 9.35 16.24 -0.02
N PRO A 164 10.06 15.64 0.95
CA PRO A 164 9.45 14.88 2.04
C PRO A 164 8.83 15.78 3.12
N ILE A 165 7.73 15.28 3.71
CA ILE A 165 7.10 15.83 4.92
C ILE A 165 7.47 15.03 6.17
N GLY A 166 7.11 15.55 7.32
CA GLY A 166 7.26 14.92 8.63
C GLY A 166 8.41 15.52 9.44
N MET A 167 8.80 14.82 10.51
CA MET A 167 9.81 15.28 11.48
C MET A 167 11.16 15.64 10.84
N HIS A 168 11.55 14.91 9.79
CA HIS A 168 12.79 15.12 9.04
C HIS A 168 12.51 15.63 7.61
N GLY A 169 11.31 16.18 7.38
CA GLY A 169 10.90 16.73 6.10
C GLY A 169 11.37 18.18 5.90
N HIS A 170 11.14 18.68 4.69
CA HIS A 170 11.44 20.08 4.35
C HIS A 170 10.43 21.01 5.01
N ALA A 171 10.89 22.17 5.47
CA ALA A 171 10.04 23.17 6.14
C ALA A 171 8.92 23.66 5.21
N GLU A 172 9.25 23.89 3.93
CA GLU A 172 8.32 24.31 2.90
C GLU A 172 7.25 23.25 2.63
N ALA A 173 7.64 21.97 2.53
CA ALA A 173 6.72 20.84 2.34
C ALA A 173 5.74 20.72 3.51
N ASN A 174 6.24 20.82 4.74
CA ASN A 174 5.41 20.80 5.94
C ASN A 174 4.45 22.00 6.00
N LYS A 175 4.94 23.21 5.66
CA LYS A 175 4.11 24.42 5.60
C LYS A 175 2.99 24.28 4.59
N MET A 176 3.31 23.90 3.35
CA MET A 176 2.32 23.70 2.29
C MET A 176 1.27 22.66 2.67
N MET A 177 1.70 21.56 3.31
CA MET A 177 0.78 20.53 3.80
C MET A 177 -0.18 21.05 4.88
N THR A 178 0.26 21.95 5.76
CA THR A 178 -0.61 22.55 6.79
C THR A 178 -1.55 23.62 6.25
N GLU A 179 -1.20 24.28 5.16
CA GLU A 179 -2.03 25.30 4.51
C GLU A 179 -3.01 24.72 3.50
N ALA A 180 -2.86 23.46 3.11
CA ALA A 180 -3.74 22.78 2.18
C ALA A 180 -5.18 22.66 2.70
N ASP A 181 -6.15 22.75 1.80
CA ASP A 181 -7.57 22.51 2.08
C ASP A 181 -8.05 21.14 1.60
N CYS A 182 -7.27 20.50 0.72
CA CYS A 182 -7.53 19.17 0.21
C CYS A 182 -6.23 18.41 -0.03
N VAL A 183 -6.16 17.15 0.40
CA VAL A 183 -5.04 16.26 0.17
C VAL A 183 -5.47 15.03 -0.61
N LEU A 184 -4.82 14.76 -1.73
CA LEU A 184 -4.85 13.46 -2.39
C LEU A 184 -3.74 12.59 -1.80
N ALA A 185 -4.08 11.77 -0.83
CA ALA A 185 -3.18 10.87 -0.13
C ALA A 185 -3.13 9.52 -0.82
N ILE A 186 -1.97 9.16 -1.36
CA ILE A 186 -1.78 8.01 -2.24
C ILE A 186 -0.86 7.00 -1.56
N GLY A 187 -1.38 5.82 -1.22
CA GLY A 187 -0.60 4.72 -0.65
C GLY A 187 0.16 5.12 0.63
N THR A 188 -0.50 5.84 1.53
CA THR A 188 0.07 6.32 2.78
C THR A 188 -0.81 5.98 3.97
N ARG A 189 -0.19 5.61 5.09
CA ARG A 189 -0.89 5.24 6.32
C ARG A 189 -1.09 6.40 7.30
N PHE A 190 -0.69 7.60 6.94
CA PHE A 190 -0.70 8.74 7.85
C PHE A 190 -0.08 8.43 9.22
N SER A 191 1.14 7.86 9.21
CA SER A 191 1.84 7.59 10.47
C SER A 191 2.25 8.88 11.18
N ASP A 192 2.40 8.83 12.51
CA ASP A 192 2.89 9.91 13.35
C ASP A 192 4.19 10.55 12.83
N ARG A 193 5.06 9.75 12.23
CA ARG A 193 6.33 10.21 11.66
C ARG A 193 6.17 11.06 10.41
N SER A 194 5.06 10.87 9.68
CA SER A 194 4.79 11.59 8.43
C SER A 194 3.97 12.87 8.65
N VAL A 195 3.02 12.85 9.59
CA VAL A 195 2.06 13.95 9.74
C VAL A 195 2.14 14.67 11.10
N GLY A 196 3.04 14.24 12.00
CA GLY A 196 3.16 14.82 13.34
C GLY A 196 1.93 14.58 14.21
N THR A 197 1.50 15.58 14.95
CA THR A 197 0.27 15.48 15.77
C THR A 197 -0.96 15.55 14.88
N PHE A 198 -1.81 14.53 14.94
CA PHE A 198 -3.03 14.39 14.14
C PHE A 198 -4.01 15.56 14.30
N GLU A 199 -4.04 16.21 15.43
CA GLU A 199 -4.95 17.32 15.77
C GLU A 199 -4.77 18.56 14.88
N ALA A 200 -3.55 18.78 14.33
CA ALA A 200 -3.28 19.93 13.46
C ALA A 200 -3.97 19.82 12.10
N PHE A 201 -4.29 18.59 11.67
CA PHE A 201 -4.88 18.30 10.37
C PHE A 201 -6.42 18.20 10.39
N GLU A 202 -7.04 17.92 11.56
CA GLU A 202 -8.43 17.47 11.62
C GLU A 202 -9.50 18.52 11.30
N LYS A 203 -9.24 19.81 11.43
CA LYS A 203 -10.34 20.79 11.45
C LYS A 203 -10.75 21.40 10.11
N ARG A 204 -9.94 21.30 9.05
CA ARG A 204 -10.24 21.94 7.74
C ARG A 204 -9.87 21.11 6.52
N LEU A 205 -9.06 20.08 6.67
CA LEU A 205 -8.47 19.33 5.57
C LEU A 205 -9.44 18.27 5.05
N LYS A 206 -9.81 18.36 3.79
CA LYS A 206 -10.50 17.29 3.07
C LYS A 206 -9.47 16.25 2.63
N ILE A 207 -9.69 14.99 2.97
CA ILE A 207 -8.75 13.92 2.64
C ILE A 207 -9.39 12.96 1.64
N ILE A 208 -8.78 12.86 0.47
CA ILE A 208 -9.01 11.78 -0.48
C ILE A 208 -7.96 10.73 -0.17
N HIS A 209 -8.36 9.58 0.33
CA HIS A 209 -7.43 8.51 0.71
C HIS A 209 -7.52 7.36 -0.29
N MET A 210 -6.43 7.14 -1.02
CA MET A 210 -6.29 6.08 -2.02
C MET A 210 -5.31 5.03 -1.48
N ASP A 211 -5.79 3.82 -1.23
CA ASP A 211 -4.97 2.71 -0.74
C ASP A 211 -5.54 1.36 -1.20
N VAL A 212 -4.65 0.37 -1.35
CA VAL A 212 -5.02 -1.02 -1.67
C VAL A 212 -5.63 -1.73 -0.46
N ASP A 213 -5.28 -1.31 0.74
CA ASP A 213 -5.74 -1.91 2.00
C ASP A 213 -6.92 -1.11 2.57
N PRO A 214 -8.15 -1.65 2.52
CA PRO A 214 -9.31 -0.96 3.07
C PRO A 214 -9.20 -0.71 4.58
N ALA A 215 -8.37 -1.48 5.31
CA ALA A 215 -8.17 -1.29 6.74
C ALA A 215 -7.32 -0.05 7.09
N GLU A 216 -6.60 0.51 6.14
CA GLU A 216 -5.86 1.76 6.35
C GLU A 216 -6.72 3.00 6.09
N ILE A 217 -7.80 2.87 5.31
CA ILE A 217 -8.71 3.98 5.00
C ILE A 217 -9.41 4.47 6.26
N GLY A 218 -9.22 5.75 6.58
CA GLY A 218 -9.88 6.38 7.74
C GLY A 218 -9.33 5.97 9.10
N LYS A 219 -8.29 5.15 9.16
CA LYS A 219 -7.73 4.62 10.42
C LYS A 219 -7.08 5.70 11.28
N ASN A 220 -6.23 6.51 10.69
CA ASN A 220 -5.47 7.55 11.39
C ASN A 220 -5.96 8.97 11.07
N GLN A 221 -6.67 9.17 9.97
CA GLN A 221 -7.22 10.45 9.54
C GLN A 221 -8.62 10.27 8.98
N THR A 222 -9.54 11.14 9.36
CA THR A 222 -10.90 11.12 8.81
C THR A 222 -10.87 11.33 7.30
N THR A 223 -11.41 10.37 6.56
CA THR A 223 -11.40 10.37 5.10
C THR A 223 -12.69 10.96 4.54
N SER A 224 -12.56 11.94 3.65
CA SER A 224 -13.70 12.55 2.94
C SER A 224 -14.13 11.72 1.73
N VAL A 225 -13.16 11.18 0.98
CA VAL A 225 -13.38 10.28 -0.16
C VAL A 225 -12.41 9.11 -0.05
N ALA A 226 -12.94 7.90 0.00
CA ALA A 226 -12.15 6.67 -0.01
C ALA A 226 -12.06 6.11 -1.44
N VAL A 227 -10.84 5.83 -1.90
CA VAL A 227 -10.59 5.12 -3.15
C VAL A 227 -9.83 3.85 -2.82
N VAL A 228 -10.56 2.75 -2.67
CA VAL A 228 -9.97 1.43 -2.37
C VAL A 228 -9.61 0.74 -3.67
N GLY A 229 -8.33 0.37 -3.84
CA GLY A 229 -7.84 -0.33 -5.01
C GLY A 229 -6.33 -0.23 -5.16
N ASP A 230 -5.79 -0.94 -6.14
CA ASP A 230 -4.39 -0.78 -6.53
C ASP A 230 -4.13 0.67 -6.94
N VAL A 231 -3.06 1.25 -6.39
CA VAL A 231 -2.73 2.67 -6.59
C VAL A 231 -2.55 2.99 -8.08
N ARG A 232 -1.81 2.16 -8.82
CA ARG A 232 -1.57 2.41 -10.24
C ARG A 232 -2.85 2.29 -11.07
N ALA A 233 -3.68 1.27 -10.78
CA ALA A 233 -4.97 1.11 -11.44
C ALA A 233 -5.88 2.31 -11.15
N SER A 234 -5.94 2.78 -9.92
CA SER A 234 -6.74 3.93 -9.50
C SER A 234 -6.31 5.23 -10.17
N LEU A 235 -4.99 5.48 -10.21
CA LEU A 235 -4.45 6.67 -10.89
C LEU A 235 -4.65 6.61 -12.41
N ARG A 236 -4.57 5.42 -13.05
CA ARG A 236 -4.90 5.26 -14.47
C ARG A 236 -6.34 5.61 -14.79
N VAL A 237 -7.29 5.18 -13.96
CA VAL A 237 -8.69 5.57 -14.10
C VAL A 237 -8.83 7.09 -13.94
N MET A 238 -8.17 7.69 -12.95
CA MET A 238 -8.17 9.15 -12.73
C MET A 238 -7.63 9.90 -13.95
N VAL A 239 -6.49 9.51 -14.49
CA VAL A 239 -5.90 10.12 -15.71
C VAL A 239 -6.87 10.04 -16.89
N LYS A 240 -7.47 8.86 -17.12
CA LYS A 240 -8.45 8.66 -18.19
C LYS A 240 -9.66 9.61 -18.05
N LEU A 241 -10.21 9.73 -16.86
CA LEU A 241 -11.35 10.60 -16.57
C LEU A 241 -11.00 12.08 -16.74
N LEU A 242 -9.80 12.51 -16.30
CA LEU A 242 -9.32 13.89 -16.48
C LEU A 242 -9.17 14.23 -17.96
N LEU A 243 -8.63 13.33 -18.77
CA LEU A 243 -8.53 13.51 -20.23
C LEU A 243 -9.91 13.60 -20.89
N GLN A 244 -10.87 12.77 -20.50
CA GLN A 244 -12.24 12.80 -21.01
C GLN A 244 -12.97 14.11 -20.67
N ARG A 245 -12.71 14.66 -19.49
CA ARG A 245 -13.29 15.93 -19.04
C ARG A 245 -12.58 17.15 -19.64
N ALA A 246 -11.52 16.97 -20.42
CA ALA A 246 -10.65 18.02 -20.99
C ALA A 246 -10.17 19.03 -19.92
N VAL A 247 -9.93 18.55 -18.70
CA VAL A 247 -9.49 19.39 -17.58
C VAL A 247 -8.04 19.80 -17.79
N LYS A 248 -7.79 21.11 -17.82
CA LYS A 248 -6.45 21.70 -17.65
C LYS A 248 -6.55 22.81 -16.63
N LYS A 249 -5.82 22.71 -15.52
CA LYS A 249 -5.60 23.87 -14.65
C LYS A 249 -4.46 24.70 -15.24
N THR A 250 -4.63 26.01 -15.23
CA THR A 250 -3.61 26.96 -15.68
C THR A 250 -2.62 27.27 -14.57
N GLU A 251 -1.39 27.69 -14.95
CA GLU A 251 -0.28 28.06 -14.05
C GLU A 251 -0.58 29.28 -13.16
N ASP A 252 -1.73 29.92 -13.32
CA ASP A 252 -2.14 31.14 -12.59
C ASP A 252 -2.67 30.88 -11.17
N SER A 253 -2.52 29.67 -10.65
CA SER A 253 -2.88 29.37 -9.25
C SER A 253 -1.98 30.16 -8.30
N LEU A 254 -2.57 31.07 -7.51
CA LEU A 254 -1.88 31.75 -6.39
C LEU A 254 -1.25 30.78 -5.38
N TRP A 255 -1.67 29.54 -5.39
CA TRP A 255 -1.17 28.44 -4.56
C TRP A 255 0.25 28.00 -4.94
N LEU A 256 0.68 28.20 -6.19
CA LEU A 256 2.01 27.86 -6.70
C LEU A 256 2.99 29.05 -6.72
N LYS A 257 2.53 30.24 -6.35
CA LYS A 257 3.34 31.47 -6.23
C LYS A 257 3.80 31.67 -4.80
#